data_02395189f4d3bbb18cbb5ff6ee9ac383
#
_entry.id   02395189f4d3bbb18cbb5ff6ee9ac383
#
_cell.length_a   1.000
_cell.length_b   1.000
_cell.length_c   1.000
_cell.angle_alpha   90.00
_cell.angle_beta   90.00
_cell.angle_gamma   90.00
#
_symmetry.space_group_name_H-M   'P 1'
#
loop_
_entity.id
_entity.type
_entity.pdbx_description
1 polymer ?
#
loop_
_entity_poly.entity_id
_entity_poly.type
_entity_poly.pdbx_seq_one_letter_code
_entity_poly.pdbx_strand_id
1 'polypeptide(L)'
;PNKKAKKRFLIKNHKLTPIPKNLTDFIKSNILSFSAKIRILFEPFIKKHKKDTSVFNFIVKRFGKEFHDNLIVPFLNGVYAGDTKKMSVKFVLKKIWSMEQKNGSILKSLLLNKTNYQPKSFNFKNGLSDLLDCFKKELNKKIFLKTKIRGIVKKNNLNFVKINDNLEVQCKNIISTIPAHCLKDIISDKKIINHLNNIDYNPINVLHFSLERDKIYSDINGFGVLTKPRDKLSFLGILFNSRIFPHLSPKKYDLITVMVGGGKQKNILNNPKKEIEKRVV
;
A
#
# COMPACT_ATOMS: atom_id res chain seq x y z
N PRO A 1 -19.16 -4.40 -0.75
CA PRO A 1 -18.77 -3.26 -1.57
C PRO A 1 -19.73 -3.08 -2.74
N ASN A 2 -19.91 -1.83 -3.17
CA ASN A 2 -20.74 -1.48 -4.32
C ASN A 2 -20.14 -2.07 -5.61
N LYS A 3 -20.92 -2.84 -6.34
CA LYS A 3 -20.48 -3.45 -7.62
C LYS A 3 -20.10 -2.42 -8.68
N LYS A 4 -20.68 -1.21 -8.64
CA LYS A 4 -20.40 -0.11 -9.58
C LYS A 4 -19.05 0.58 -9.28
N ALA A 5 -18.56 0.55 -8.05
CA ALA A 5 -17.30 1.20 -7.62
C ALA A 5 -16.04 0.35 -7.88
N LYS A 6 -16.03 -0.47 -8.93
CA LYS A 6 -14.88 -1.35 -9.25
C LYS A 6 -13.79 -0.69 -10.10
N LYS A 7 -14.08 0.45 -10.73
CA LYS A 7 -13.13 1.16 -11.59
C LYS A 7 -12.05 1.82 -10.74
N ARG A 8 -10.79 1.68 -11.15
CA ARG A 8 -9.65 2.42 -10.60
C ARG A 8 -9.16 3.36 -11.68
N PHE A 9 -8.72 4.54 -11.27
CA PHE A 9 -8.31 5.59 -12.21
C PHE A 9 -6.85 5.98 -12.00
N LEU A 10 -6.24 6.43 -13.08
CA LEU A 10 -5.01 7.22 -13.10
C LEU A 10 -5.36 8.63 -13.55
N ILE A 11 -4.55 9.60 -13.16
CA ILE A 11 -4.61 10.95 -13.74
C ILE A 11 -3.73 10.97 -14.99
N LYS A 12 -4.29 11.43 -16.09
CA LYS A 12 -3.56 11.68 -17.34
C LYS A 12 -4.10 12.97 -17.96
N ASN A 13 -3.23 13.96 -18.16
CA ASN A 13 -3.62 15.27 -18.70
C ASN A 13 -4.84 15.87 -17.96
N HIS A 14 -4.78 15.90 -16.64
CA HIS A 14 -5.83 16.39 -15.72
C HIS A 14 -7.19 15.66 -15.84
N LYS A 15 -7.25 14.51 -16.52
CA LYS A 15 -8.47 13.71 -16.69
C LYS A 15 -8.33 12.35 -16.01
N LEU A 16 -9.43 11.87 -15.43
CA LEU A 16 -9.50 10.52 -14.87
C LEU A 16 -9.50 9.48 -15.99
N THR A 17 -8.46 8.68 -16.05
CA THR A 17 -8.30 7.61 -17.04
C THR A 17 -8.46 6.27 -16.35
N PRO A 18 -9.45 5.45 -16.73
CA PRO A 18 -9.67 4.15 -16.08
C PRO A 18 -8.51 3.19 -16.36
N ILE A 19 -8.08 2.46 -15.32
CA ILE A 19 -7.09 1.38 -15.47
C ILE A 19 -7.80 0.19 -16.14
N PRO A 20 -7.23 -0.38 -17.21
CA PRO A 20 -7.79 -1.53 -17.90
C PRO A 20 -7.98 -2.73 -16.98
N LYS A 21 -9.11 -3.44 -17.12
CA LYS A 21 -9.42 -4.63 -16.32
C LYS A 21 -9.10 -5.93 -17.04
N ASN A 22 -9.14 -5.91 -18.34
CA ASN A 22 -8.92 -7.07 -19.21
C ASN A 22 -7.98 -6.73 -20.36
N LEU A 23 -7.61 -7.71 -21.16
CA LEU A 23 -6.67 -7.55 -22.26
C LEU A 23 -7.23 -6.63 -23.36
N THR A 24 -8.53 -6.71 -23.67
CA THR A 24 -9.16 -5.86 -24.68
C THR A 24 -9.15 -4.39 -24.27
N ASP A 25 -9.49 -4.09 -23.02
CA ASP A 25 -9.41 -2.75 -22.47
C ASP A 25 -7.94 -2.23 -22.47
N PHE A 26 -6.99 -3.12 -22.18
CA PHE A 26 -5.57 -2.78 -22.17
C PHE A 26 -5.08 -2.39 -23.57
N ILE A 27 -5.44 -3.16 -24.61
CA ILE A 27 -5.07 -2.88 -25.99
C ILE A 27 -5.66 -1.52 -26.46
N LYS A 28 -6.92 -1.25 -26.11
CA LYS A 28 -7.61 0.01 -26.47
C LYS A 28 -7.17 1.21 -25.62
N SER A 29 -6.57 1.00 -24.46
CA SER A 29 -6.21 2.09 -23.56
C SER A 29 -5.05 2.93 -24.08
N ASN A 30 -5.07 4.22 -23.74
CA ASN A 30 -3.98 5.16 -24.05
C ASN A 30 -2.98 5.30 -22.90
N ILE A 31 -2.96 4.36 -21.94
CA ILE A 31 -2.03 4.39 -20.81
C ILE A 31 -0.60 4.13 -21.25
N LEU A 32 -0.44 3.24 -22.23
CA LEU A 32 0.85 2.92 -22.85
C LEU A 32 0.82 3.24 -24.35
N SER A 33 1.98 3.63 -24.85
CA SER A 33 2.21 3.78 -26.30
C SER A 33 2.11 2.43 -27.01
N PHE A 34 1.95 2.47 -28.33
CA PHE A 34 1.91 1.26 -29.16
C PHE A 34 3.22 0.47 -29.05
N SER A 35 4.36 1.16 -29.09
CA SER A 35 5.69 0.54 -28.94
C SER A 35 5.87 -0.15 -27.58
N ALA A 36 5.38 0.45 -26.49
CA ALA A 36 5.41 -0.16 -25.17
C ALA A 36 4.53 -1.42 -25.10
N LYS A 37 3.37 -1.43 -25.77
CA LYS A 37 2.51 -2.62 -25.85
C LYS A 37 3.18 -3.75 -26.63
N ILE A 38 3.83 -3.45 -27.77
CA ILE A 38 4.62 -4.43 -28.54
C ILE A 38 5.75 -5.00 -27.66
N ARG A 39 6.50 -4.13 -26.95
CA ARG A 39 7.57 -4.57 -26.07
C ARG A 39 7.12 -5.61 -25.05
N ILE A 40 5.90 -5.48 -24.51
CA ILE A 40 5.34 -6.44 -23.56
C ILE A 40 5.25 -7.84 -24.18
N LEU A 41 4.92 -7.97 -25.47
CA LEU A 41 4.81 -9.25 -26.15
C LEU A 41 6.16 -9.99 -26.22
N PHE A 42 7.27 -9.28 -26.17
CA PHE A 42 8.62 -9.86 -26.13
C PHE A 42 9.09 -10.25 -24.73
N GLU A 43 8.27 -10.05 -23.68
CA GLU A 43 8.60 -10.44 -22.30
C GLU A 43 8.98 -11.93 -22.16
N PRO A 44 8.34 -12.90 -22.84
CA PRO A 44 8.69 -14.31 -22.71
C PRO A 44 10.12 -14.68 -23.15
N PHE A 45 10.75 -13.85 -23.98
CA PHE A 45 12.11 -14.07 -24.48
C PHE A 45 13.18 -13.47 -23.54
N ILE A 46 12.80 -12.75 -22.52
CA ILE A 46 13.72 -12.11 -21.59
C ILE A 46 14.19 -13.12 -20.54
N LYS A 47 15.52 -13.27 -20.41
CA LYS A 47 16.14 -14.17 -19.43
C LYS A 47 15.70 -13.82 -18.00
N LYS A 48 15.34 -14.84 -17.23
CA LYS A 48 14.93 -14.68 -15.83
C LYS A 48 16.05 -14.13 -14.95
N HIS A 49 15.69 -13.48 -13.86
CA HIS A 49 16.64 -13.03 -12.88
C HIS A 49 17.14 -14.18 -12.01
N LYS A 50 18.44 -14.26 -11.79
CA LYS A 50 19.06 -15.27 -10.93
C LYS A 50 19.06 -14.88 -9.45
N LYS A 51 19.07 -13.57 -9.17
CA LYS A 51 19.12 -12.99 -7.82
C LYS A 51 18.03 -11.95 -7.67
N ASP A 52 17.65 -11.66 -6.42
CA ASP A 52 16.74 -10.57 -6.10
C ASP A 52 17.29 -9.23 -6.62
N THR A 53 16.38 -8.35 -7.02
CA THR A 53 16.70 -7.04 -7.56
C THR A 53 15.61 -6.02 -7.19
N SER A 54 15.85 -4.74 -7.50
CA SER A 54 14.82 -3.74 -7.29
C SER A 54 13.62 -3.93 -8.20
N VAL A 55 12.44 -3.52 -7.74
CA VAL A 55 11.23 -3.51 -8.57
C VAL A 55 11.45 -2.72 -9.85
N PHE A 56 12.17 -1.58 -9.77
CA PHE A 56 12.52 -0.79 -10.95
C PHE A 56 13.27 -1.63 -12.00
N ASN A 57 14.40 -2.21 -11.62
CA ASN A 57 15.23 -3.00 -12.54
C ASN A 57 14.47 -4.20 -13.12
N PHE A 58 13.71 -4.88 -12.28
CA PHE A 58 12.91 -6.03 -12.69
C PHE A 58 11.87 -5.66 -13.74
N ILE A 59 11.07 -4.66 -13.44
CA ILE A 59 9.95 -4.25 -14.33
C ILE A 59 10.47 -3.59 -15.61
N VAL A 60 11.47 -2.72 -15.51
CA VAL A 60 12.05 -2.05 -16.70
C VAL A 60 12.67 -3.06 -17.65
N LYS A 61 13.40 -4.05 -17.12
CA LYS A 61 13.98 -5.10 -17.96
C LYS A 61 12.89 -5.90 -18.69
N ARG A 62 11.81 -6.30 -18.00
CA ARG A 62 10.77 -7.16 -18.55
C ARG A 62 9.74 -6.43 -19.41
N PHE A 63 9.23 -5.32 -18.92
CA PHE A 63 8.08 -4.63 -19.53
C PHE A 63 8.41 -3.23 -20.08
N GLY A 64 9.60 -2.73 -19.79
CA GLY A 64 10.03 -1.40 -20.22
C GLY A 64 9.69 -0.30 -19.22
N LYS A 65 10.35 0.86 -19.44
CA LYS A 65 10.26 2.03 -18.55
C LYS A 65 8.85 2.62 -18.52
N GLU A 66 8.19 2.69 -19.68
CA GLU A 66 6.85 3.29 -19.77
C GLU A 66 5.81 2.48 -18.96
N PHE A 67 5.87 1.14 -19.02
CA PHE A 67 5.04 0.27 -18.19
C PHE A 67 5.29 0.48 -16.69
N HIS A 68 6.57 0.57 -16.31
CA HIS A 68 6.97 0.87 -14.94
C HIS A 68 6.38 2.20 -14.46
N ASP A 69 6.61 3.28 -15.22
CA ASP A 69 6.26 4.64 -14.81
C ASP A 69 4.74 4.89 -14.81
N ASN A 70 4.00 4.29 -15.75
CA ASN A 70 2.57 4.53 -15.92
C ASN A 70 1.66 3.60 -15.10
N LEU A 71 2.12 2.40 -14.75
CA LEU A 71 1.28 1.40 -14.07
C LEU A 71 1.85 0.97 -12.73
N ILE A 72 3.15 0.61 -12.69
CA ILE A 72 3.75 0.03 -11.47
C ILE A 72 4.00 1.11 -10.42
N VAL A 73 4.56 2.24 -10.80
CA VAL A 73 4.83 3.34 -9.85
C VAL A 73 3.55 3.86 -9.18
N PRO A 74 2.47 4.20 -9.92
CA PRO A 74 1.22 4.62 -9.27
C PRO A 74 0.65 3.56 -8.33
N PHE A 75 0.66 2.29 -8.76
CA PHE A 75 0.18 1.19 -7.93
C PHE A 75 0.97 1.05 -6.63
N LEU A 76 2.30 1.02 -6.71
CA LEU A 76 3.15 0.84 -5.53
C LEU A 76 3.19 2.09 -4.65
N ASN A 77 3.07 3.28 -5.22
CA ASN A 77 2.90 4.50 -4.43
C ASN A 77 1.61 4.46 -3.60
N GLY A 78 0.51 4.01 -4.20
CA GLY A 78 -0.77 3.89 -3.49
C GLY A 78 -0.80 2.81 -2.41
N VAL A 79 0.08 1.79 -2.49
CA VAL A 79 0.11 0.66 -1.53
C VAL A 79 1.22 0.81 -0.50
N TYR A 80 2.43 1.21 -0.93
CA TYR A 80 3.64 1.22 -0.10
C TYR A 80 4.24 2.61 0.07
N ALA A 81 3.81 3.59 -0.71
CA ALA A 81 4.36 4.96 -0.72
C ALA A 81 5.90 5.02 -0.82
N GLY A 82 6.50 4.03 -1.48
CA GLY A 82 7.94 3.83 -1.47
C GLY A 82 8.62 4.06 -2.82
N ASP A 83 9.95 4.02 -2.83
CA ASP A 83 10.74 4.12 -4.04
C ASP A 83 11.01 2.73 -4.65
N THR A 84 10.51 2.50 -5.86
CA THR A 84 10.69 1.24 -6.60
C THR A 84 12.15 0.86 -6.84
N LYS A 85 13.08 1.82 -6.80
CA LYS A 85 14.52 1.58 -6.91
C LYS A 85 15.11 0.93 -5.65
N LYS A 86 14.47 1.15 -4.49
CA LYS A 86 14.88 0.61 -3.19
C LYS A 86 14.06 -0.62 -2.74
N MET A 87 12.97 -0.91 -3.41
CA MET A 87 12.08 -2.03 -3.08
C MET A 87 12.56 -3.33 -3.71
N SER A 88 12.72 -4.40 -2.93
CA SER A 88 12.96 -5.76 -3.42
C SER A 88 11.75 -6.31 -4.13
N VAL A 89 11.93 -6.79 -5.38
CA VAL A 89 10.84 -7.40 -6.14
C VAL A 89 10.36 -8.71 -5.50
N LYS A 90 11.27 -9.49 -4.93
CA LYS A 90 10.99 -10.77 -4.28
C LYS A 90 10.01 -10.61 -3.11
N PHE A 91 10.09 -9.51 -2.36
CA PHE A 91 9.22 -9.27 -1.21
C PHE A 91 7.97 -8.46 -1.58
N VAL A 92 8.11 -7.41 -2.40
CA VAL A 92 7.01 -6.50 -2.75
C VAL A 92 6.07 -7.09 -3.80
N LEU A 93 6.61 -7.76 -4.81
CA LEU A 93 5.86 -8.38 -5.89
C LEU A 93 6.05 -9.91 -5.89
N LYS A 94 5.94 -10.52 -4.72
CA LYS A 94 6.23 -11.95 -4.49
C LYS A 94 5.58 -12.88 -5.53
N LYS A 95 4.32 -12.65 -5.88
CA LYS A 95 3.60 -13.46 -6.88
C LYS A 95 4.23 -13.32 -8.27
N ILE A 96 4.57 -12.10 -8.67
CA ILE A 96 5.18 -11.80 -9.98
C ILE A 96 6.58 -12.40 -10.06
N TRP A 97 7.38 -12.27 -8.99
CA TRP A 97 8.67 -12.92 -8.87
C TRP A 97 8.56 -14.45 -9.00
N SER A 98 7.64 -15.07 -8.26
CA SER A 98 7.41 -16.52 -8.32
C SER A 98 7.00 -17.00 -9.73
N MET A 99 6.18 -16.23 -10.44
CA MET A 99 5.79 -16.54 -11.82
C MET A 99 7.01 -16.57 -12.76
N GLU A 100 7.91 -15.59 -12.64
CA GLU A 100 9.16 -15.58 -13.40
C GLU A 100 10.06 -16.75 -13.04
N GLN A 101 10.25 -17.04 -11.75
CA GLN A 101 11.13 -18.13 -11.31
C GLN A 101 10.63 -19.50 -11.79
N LYS A 102 9.31 -19.72 -11.77
CA LYS A 102 8.70 -20.99 -12.15
C LYS A 102 8.69 -21.22 -13.67
N ASN A 103 8.27 -20.23 -14.45
CA ASN A 103 7.99 -20.40 -15.88
C ASN A 103 8.92 -19.57 -16.79
N GLY A 104 9.91 -18.86 -16.22
CA GLY A 104 10.82 -17.98 -16.97
C GLY A 104 10.18 -16.68 -17.46
N SER A 105 8.83 -16.57 -17.45
CA SER A 105 8.06 -15.44 -17.96
C SER A 105 6.78 -15.24 -17.16
N ILE A 106 6.41 -14.00 -16.97
CA ILE A 106 5.17 -13.58 -16.30
C ILE A 106 3.99 -13.80 -17.25
N LEU A 107 4.11 -13.40 -18.51
CA LEU A 107 3.05 -13.59 -19.51
C LEU A 107 2.74 -15.09 -19.72
N LYS A 108 3.77 -15.92 -19.87
CA LYS A 108 3.61 -17.37 -19.98
C LYS A 108 2.89 -17.94 -18.74
N SER A 109 3.27 -17.47 -17.55
CA SER A 109 2.63 -17.89 -16.30
C SER A 109 1.15 -17.50 -16.24
N LEU A 110 0.77 -16.33 -16.72
CA LEU A 110 -0.61 -15.86 -16.74
C LEU A 110 -1.46 -16.65 -17.74
N LEU A 111 -0.89 -17.07 -18.85
CA LEU A 111 -1.58 -17.91 -19.85
C LEU A 111 -1.81 -19.33 -19.32
N LEU A 112 -0.80 -19.91 -18.65
CA LEU A 112 -0.86 -21.27 -18.11
C LEU A 112 -1.75 -21.38 -16.86
N ASN A 113 -1.78 -20.34 -16.01
CA ASN A 113 -2.48 -20.35 -14.73
C ASN A 113 -3.67 -19.38 -14.75
N LYS A 114 -4.78 -19.79 -15.35
CA LYS A 114 -6.05 -19.05 -15.22
C LYS A 114 -6.58 -19.22 -13.80
N THR A 115 -6.20 -18.33 -12.90
CA THR A 115 -6.79 -18.30 -11.55
C THR A 115 -8.08 -17.48 -11.56
N ASN A 116 -9.21 -18.11 -11.26
CA ASN A 116 -10.51 -17.44 -11.08
C ASN A 116 -10.63 -16.71 -9.73
N TYR A 117 -9.53 -16.56 -8.99
CA TYR A 117 -9.54 -15.89 -7.69
C TYR A 117 -9.75 -14.38 -7.87
N GLN A 118 -10.92 -13.91 -7.46
CA GLN A 118 -11.22 -12.49 -7.37
C GLN A 118 -11.20 -12.07 -5.89
N PRO A 119 -10.23 -11.27 -5.47
CA PRO A 119 -10.20 -10.75 -4.10
C PRO A 119 -11.45 -9.89 -3.87
N LYS A 120 -12.13 -10.15 -2.74
CA LYS A 120 -13.30 -9.36 -2.32
C LYS A 120 -12.86 -8.38 -1.25
N SER A 121 -13.20 -7.10 -1.44
CA SER A 121 -13.10 -6.11 -0.36
C SER A 121 -14.34 -6.24 0.54
N PHE A 122 -14.18 -6.08 1.83
CA PHE A 122 -15.30 -6.05 2.79
C PHE A 122 -15.05 -4.94 3.81
N ASN A 123 -16.10 -4.57 4.51
CA ASN A 123 -16.06 -3.70 5.69
C ASN A 123 -17.16 -4.13 6.65
N PHE A 124 -17.04 -3.75 7.92
CA PHE A 124 -18.06 -3.99 8.93
C PHE A 124 -19.11 -2.86 8.90
N LYS A 125 -20.25 -3.10 9.55
CA LYS A 125 -21.39 -2.16 9.58
C LYS A 125 -20.99 -0.79 10.12
N ASN A 126 -20.23 -0.75 11.19
CA ASN A 126 -19.76 0.50 11.83
C ASN A 126 -18.28 0.78 11.53
N GLY A 127 -17.68 0.11 10.55
CA GLY A 127 -16.28 0.25 10.19
C GLY A 127 -15.38 -0.83 10.81
N LEU A 128 -14.08 -0.71 10.58
CA LEU A 128 -13.09 -1.71 11.05
C LEU A 128 -12.97 -1.78 12.57
N SER A 129 -13.45 -0.78 13.31
CA SER A 129 -13.51 -0.79 14.78
C SER A 129 -14.33 -1.94 15.33
N ASP A 130 -15.39 -2.39 14.63
CA ASP A 130 -16.19 -3.54 15.04
C ASP A 130 -15.33 -4.79 15.29
N LEU A 131 -14.29 -5.01 14.46
CA LEU A 131 -13.36 -6.12 14.65
C LEU A 131 -12.54 -5.98 15.94
N LEU A 132 -12.06 -4.77 16.23
CA LEU A 132 -11.31 -4.49 17.45
C LEU A 132 -12.20 -4.66 18.70
N ASP A 133 -13.44 -4.25 18.61
CA ASP A 133 -14.40 -4.40 19.70
C ASP A 133 -14.73 -5.89 19.97
N CYS A 134 -14.83 -6.71 18.93
CA CYS A 134 -14.95 -8.16 19.08
C CYS A 134 -13.72 -8.76 19.79
N PHE A 135 -12.51 -8.43 19.36
CA PHE A 135 -11.29 -8.90 20.02
C PHE A 135 -11.20 -8.42 21.46
N LYS A 136 -11.60 -7.18 21.74
CA LYS A 136 -11.61 -6.63 23.09
C LYS A 136 -12.56 -7.41 24.01
N LYS A 137 -13.74 -7.80 23.53
CA LYS A 137 -14.68 -8.63 24.28
C LYS A 137 -14.11 -10.03 24.58
N GLU A 138 -13.55 -10.70 23.57
CA GLU A 138 -12.99 -12.04 23.72
C GLU A 138 -11.74 -12.09 24.62
N LEU A 139 -10.84 -11.11 24.46
CA LEU A 139 -9.59 -11.07 25.19
C LEU A 139 -9.71 -10.39 26.57
N ASN A 140 -10.70 -9.52 26.75
CA ASN A 140 -11.06 -8.82 27.99
C ASN A 140 -9.86 -8.59 28.96
N LYS A 141 -9.78 -9.42 30.05
CA LYS A 141 -8.76 -9.30 31.10
C LYS A 141 -7.31 -9.56 30.63
N LYS A 142 -7.10 -9.99 29.37
CA LYS A 142 -5.78 -10.25 28.80
C LYS A 142 -5.19 -9.04 28.05
N ILE A 143 -5.95 -7.92 27.96
CA ILE A 143 -5.50 -6.70 27.31
C ILE A 143 -5.17 -5.65 28.37
N PHE A 144 -3.91 -5.23 28.39
CA PHE A 144 -3.43 -4.17 29.28
C PHE A 144 -3.28 -2.88 28.48
N LEU A 145 -4.23 -1.96 28.63
CA LEU A 145 -4.19 -0.64 28.02
C LEU A 145 -3.35 0.33 28.85
N LYS A 146 -2.93 1.46 28.24
CA LYS A 146 -2.08 2.48 28.90
C LYS A 146 -0.78 1.91 29.47
N THR A 147 -0.26 0.86 28.83
CA THR A 147 0.89 0.09 29.26
C THR A 147 2.06 0.36 28.34
N LYS A 148 3.13 0.92 28.86
CA LYS A 148 4.36 1.22 28.09
C LYS A 148 5.43 0.19 28.38
N ILE A 149 5.93 -0.46 27.35
CA ILE A 149 7.09 -1.35 27.45
C ILE A 149 8.35 -0.47 27.51
N ARG A 150 9.16 -0.66 28.55
CA ARG A 150 10.41 0.06 28.80
C ARG A 150 11.64 -0.71 28.37
N GLY A 151 11.56 -2.04 28.35
CA GLY A 151 12.68 -2.87 27.96
C GLY A 151 12.32 -4.35 27.89
N ILE A 152 13.10 -5.09 27.12
CA ILE A 152 13.01 -6.54 26.98
C ILE A 152 14.43 -7.09 27.18
N VAL A 153 14.58 -7.98 28.17
CA VAL A 153 15.84 -8.64 28.49
C VAL A 153 15.63 -10.15 28.46
N LYS A 154 16.56 -10.88 27.86
CA LYS A 154 16.56 -12.34 27.87
C LYS A 154 17.53 -12.87 28.93
N LYS A 155 17.06 -13.71 29.84
CA LYS A 155 17.84 -14.40 30.87
C LYS A 155 17.39 -15.87 30.96
N ASN A 156 18.31 -16.82 30.98
CA ASN A 156 18.04 -18.25 31.18
C ASN A 156 16.90 -18.80 30.29
N ASN A 157 16.94 -18.47 28.97
CA ASN A 157 15.90 -18.83 27.98
C ASN A 157 14.49 -18.26 28.24
N LEU A 158 14.34 -17.34 29.16
CA LEU A 158 13.11 -16.62 29.43
C LEU A 158 13.26 -15.13 29.06
N ASN A 159 12.17 -14.52 28.67
CA ASN A 159 12.13 -13.10 28.39
C ASN A 159 11.50 -12.36 29.57
N PHE A 160 12.11 -11.27 29.96
CA PHE A 160 11.65 -10.37 31.00
C PHE A 160 11.27 -9.05 30.35
N VAL A 161 10.00 -8.69 30.44
CA VAL A 161 9.42 -7.48 29.83
C VAL A 161 9.18 -6.47 30.94
N LYS A 162 9.92 -5.37 30.90
CA LYS A 162 9.72 -4.25 31.84
C LYS A 162 8.56 -3.39 31.36
N ILE A 163 7.59 -3.22 32.25
CA ILE A 163 6.34 -2.50 31.97
C ILE A 163 6.25 -1.30 32.90
N ASN A 164 6.01 -0.13 32.34
CA ASN A 164 6.04 1.13 33.08
C ASN A 164 7.33 1.23 33.91
N ASP A 165 7.26 1.71 35.13
CA ASP A 165 8.47 1.93 35.92
C ASP A 165 8.75 0.80 36.93
N ASN A 166 7.75 -0.04 37.30
CA ASN A 166 7.86 -0.96 38.46
C ASN A 166 7.38 -2.40 38.22
N LEU A 167 6.90 -2.74 37.03
CA LEU A 167 6.39 -4.08 36.76
C LEU A 167 7.28 -4.83 35.78
N GLU A 168 7.63 -6.06 36.10
CA GLU A 168 8.32 -6.98 35.20
C GLU A 168 7.47 -8.23 34.99
N VAL A 169 7.26 -8.60 33.71
CA VAL A 169 6.51 -9.80 33.33
C VAL A 169 7.45 -10.78 32.67
N GLN A 170 7.47 -12.01 33.15
CA GLN A 170 8.20 -13.12 32.58
C GLN A 170 7.38 -13.86 31.53
N CYS A 171 7.99 -14.16 30.37
CA CYS A 171 7.33 -14.92 29.31
C CYS A 171 8.32 -15.74 28.48
N LYS A 172 7.82 -16.83 27.87
CA LYS A 172 8.62 -17.68 26.97
C LYS A 172 8.83 -17.05 25.61
N ASN A 173 7.77 -16.47 25.03
CA ASN A 173 7.77 -15.93 23.69
C ASN A 173 7.20 -14.52 23.68
N ILE A 174 7.75 -13.67 22.79
CA ILE A 174 7.25 -12.31 22.54
C ILE A 174 6.94 -12.17 21.05
N ILE A 175 5.77 -11.62 20.73
CA ILE A 175 5.41 -11.19 19.39
C ILE A 175 5.30 -9.68 19.43
N SER A 176 6.22 -9.00 18.74
CA SER A 176 6.19 -7.55 18.62
C SER A 176 5.46 -7.13 17.35
N THR A 177 4.48 -6.23 17.49
CA THR A 177 3.73 -5.63 16.38
C THR A 177 3.96 -4.13 16.24
N ILE A 178 4.86 -3.56 17.03
CA ILE A 178 5.23 -2.14 16.94
C ILE A 178 6.20 -1.89 15.77
N PRO A 179 6.29 -0.65 15.26
CA PRO A 179 7.27 -0.31 14.21
C PRO A 179 8.71 -0.62 14.62
N ALA A 180 9.54 -1.03 13.66
CA ALA A 180 10.94 -1.44 13.90
C ALA A 180 11.77 -0.36 14.64
N HIS A 181 11.55 0.92 14.28
CA HIS A 181 12.24 2.03 14.95
C HIS A 181 11.84 2.22 16.42
N CYS A 182 10.66 1.76 16.83
CA CYS A 182 10.26 1.75 18.24
C CYS A 182 10.79 0.52 18.98
N LEU A 183 10.92 -0.62 18.28
CA LEU A 183 11.40 -1.86 18.88
C LEU A 183 12.88 -1.75 19.31
N LYS A 184 13.70 -1.08 18.51
CA LYS A 184 15.14 -0.90 18.81
C LYS A 184 15.41 -0.21 20.16
N ASP A 185 14.48 0.63 20.63
CA ASP A 185 14.63 1.41 21.85
C ASP A 185 14.35 0.58 23.12
N ILE A 186 13.74 -0.61 22.96
CA ILE A 186 13.32 -1.48 24.09
C ILE A 186 14.02 -2.83 24.12
N ILE A 187 14.88 -3.15 23.17
CA ILE A 187 15.68 -4.38 23.13
C ILE A 187 17.16 -4.07 23.31
N SER A 188 17.93 -5.05 23.83
CA SER A 188 19.37 -4.91 24.06
C SER A 188 20.27 -5.64 23.05
N ASP A 189 19.69 -6.46 22.17
CA ASP A 189 20.47 -7.23 21.18
C ASP A 189 20.99 -6.31 20.06
N LYS A 190 22.30 -6.03 20.09
CA LYS A 190 22.98 -5.15 19.13
C LYS A 190 22.87 -5.65 17.67
N LYS A 191 22.84 -6.98 17.44
CA LYS A 191 22.70 -7.54 16.07
C LYS A 191 21.31 -7.23 15.51
N ILE A 192 20.27 -7.44 16.31
CA ILE A 192 18.90 -7.11 15.92
C ILE A 192 18.75 -5.61 15.71
N ILE A 193 19.26 -4.77 16.62
CA ILE A 193 19.23 -3.30 16.50
C ILE A 193 19.85 -2.83 15.18
N ASN A 194 21.02 -3.39 14.81
CA ASN A 194 21.67 -3.05 13.55
C ASN A 194 20.79 -3.36 12.32
N HIS A 195 20.08 -4.49 12.33
CA HIS A 195 19.14 -4.81 11.27
C HIS A 195 17.92 -3.87 11.27
N LEU A 196 17.37 -3.54 12.43
CA LEU A 196 16.23 -2.63 12.57
C LEU A 196 16.54 -1.20 12.11
N ASN A 197 17.78 -0.74 12.30
CA ASN A 197 18.22 0.58 11.83
C ASN A 197 18.24 0.72 10.31
N ASN A 198 18.32 -0.39 9.59
CA ASN A 198 18.28 -0.40 8.11
C ASN A 198 16.86 -0.43 7.52
N ILE A 199 15.83 -0.42 8.37
CA ILE A 199 14.43 -0.42 7.92
C ILE A 199 13.89 1.01 7.86
N ASP A 200 13.79 1.55 6.65
CA ASP A 200 13.22 2.86 6.40
C ASP A 200 11.69 2.83 6.41
N TYR A 201 11.08 3.73 7.17
CA TYR A 201 9.65 3.97 7.13
C TYR A 201 9.34 5.23 6.32
N ASN A 202 8.41 5.10 5.39
CA ASN A 202 7.94 6.25 4.62
C ASN A 202 6.82 6.95 5.40
N PRO A 203 6.98 8.22 5.76
CA PRO A 203 5.95 8.98 6.46
C PRO A 203 4.79 9.26 5.53
N ILE A 204 3.56 9.10 6.04
CA ILE A 204 2.31 9.36 5.31
C ILE A 204 1.34 10.06 6.23
N ASN A 205 0.70 11.12 5.73
CA ASN A 205 -0.49 11.69 6.30
C ASN A 205 -1.72 11.17 5.54
N VAL A 206 -2.74 10.82 6.30
CA VAL A 206 -4.03 10.38 5.79
C VAL A 206 -5.06 11.45 6.15
N LEU A 207 -5.66 12.04 5.13
CA LEU A 207 -6.67 13.07 5.27
C LEU A 207 -8.03 12.52 4.86
N HIS A 208 -9.05 12.76 5.67
CA HIS A 208 -10.43 12.40 5.37
C HIS A 208 -11.22 13.66 5.11
N PHE A 209 -11.92 13.71 3.98
CA PHE A 209 -12.79 14.80 3.60
C PHE A 209 -14.22 14.31 3.45
N SER A 210 -15.16 15.08 4.00
CA SER A 210 -16.59 14.94 3.77
C SER A 210 -17.02 16.02 2.77
N LEU A 211 -17.50 15.61 1.60
CA LEU A 211 -17.91 16.51 0.52
C LEU A 211 -19.41 16.41 0.29
N GLU A 212 -20.09 17.53 0.13
CA GLU A 212 -21.50 17.54 -0.27
C GLU A 212 -21.63 17.03 -1.72
N ARG A 213 -22.52 16.07 -1.96
CA ARG A 213 -22.66 15.39 -3.27
C ARG A 213 -23.10 16.31 -4.38
N ASP A 214 -23.96 17.24 -4.07
CA ASP A 214 -24.49 18.26 -4.99
C ASP A 214 -23.43 19.26 -5.46
N LYS A 215 -22.34 19.40 -4.70
CA LYS A 215 -21.18 20.22 -5.07
C LYS A 215 -20.14 19.47 -5.89
N ILE A 216 -20.33 18.17 -6.14
CA ILE A 216 -19.41 17.37 -6.94
C ILE A 216 -19.90 17.34 -8.39
N TYR A 217 -19.23 18.10 -9.26
CA TYR A 217 -19.61 18.27 -10.67
C TYR A 217 -19.46 17.04 -11.57
N SER A 218 -18.97 15.90 -11.06
CA SER A 218 -18.81 14.68 -11.83
C SER A 218 -19.27 13.45 -11.07
N ASP A 219 -20.01 12.56 -11.75
CA ASP A 219 -20.38 11.25 -11.18
C ASP A 219 -19.17 10.32 -11.18
N ILE A 220 -18.38 10.39 -10.11
CA ILE A 220 -17.18 9.58 -9.94
C ILE A 220 -17.58 8.21 -9.38
N ASN A 221 -17.90 7.27 -10.27
CA ASN A 221 -18.15 5.89 -9.90
C ASN A 221 -16.88 5.05 -9.98
N GLY A 222 -16.17 4.93 -8.85
CA GLY A 222 -14.91 4.20 -8.80
C GLY A 222 -14.43 3.86 -7.41
N PHE A 223 -13.34 3.10 -7.37
CA PHE A 223 -12.65 2.71 -6.14
C PHE A 223 -11.76 3.86 -5.64
N GLY A 224 -11.10 4.53 -6.57
CA GLY A 224 -10.18 5.60 -6.25
C GLY A 224 -9.28 5.97 -7.43
N VAL A 225 -8.41 6.93 -7.16
CA VAL A 225 -7.44 7.50 -8.12
C VAL A 225 -6.02 7.28 -7.60
N LEU A 226 -5.11 6.93 -8.49
CA LEU A 226 -3.68 6.88 -8.22
C LEU A 226 -2.96 7.95 -9.06
N THR A 227 -1.94 8.56 -8.49
CA THR A 227 -1.15 9.59 -9.15
C THR A 227 0.22 9.07 -9.56
N LYS A 228 0.79 9.68 -10.59
CA LYS A 228 2.17 9.45 -11.03
C LYS A 228 3.06 10.60 -10.52
N PRO A 229 4.33 10.34 -10.23
CA PRO A 229 5.25 11.40 -9.79
C PRO A 229 5.32 12.59 -10.75
N ARG A 230 5.18 12.32 -12.05
CA ARG A 230 5.19 13.36 -13.10
C ARG A 230 3.95 14.24 -13.13
N ASP A 231 2.86 13.83 -12.47
CA ASP A 231 1.63 14.63 -12.41
C ASP A 231 1.81 15.85 -11.47
N LYS A 232 2.91 15.88 -10.70
CA LYS A 232 3.29 16.97 -9.74
C LYS A 232 2.18 17.28 -8.72
N LEU A 233 1.33 16.31 -8.43
CA LEU A 233 0.26 16.45 -7.44
C LEU A 233 0.79 16.20 -6.03
N SER A 234 0.20 16.90 -5.07
CA SER A 234 0.60 16.86 -3.67
C SER A 234 0.11 15.62 -2.91
N PHE A 235 -0.46 14.64 -3.58
CA PHE A 235 -1.00 13.42 -2.99
C PHE A 235 -0.64 12.18 -3.81
N LEU A 236 -0.61 11.02 -3.15
CA LEU A 236 -0.29 9.73 -3.75
C LEU A 236 -1.51 9.06 -4.40
N GLY A 237 -2.67 9.28 -3.84
CA GLY A 237 -3.92 8.75 -4.31
C GLY A 237 -5.10 9.13 -3.44
N ILE A 238 -6.29 8.88 -3.96
CA ILE A 238 -7.58 9.15 -3.33
C ILE A 238 -8.40 7.87 -3.33
N LEU A 239 -9.02 7.52 -2.20
CA LEU A 239 -10.03 6.47 -2.09
C LEU A 239 -11.41 7.11 -1.97
N PHE A 240 -12.38 6.59 -2.71
CA PHE A 240 -13.78 7.03 -2.67
C PHE A 240 -14.58 6.14 -1.70
N ASN A 241 -14.34 6.30 -0.39
CA ASN A 241 -14.81 5.39 0.65
C ASN A 241 -16.32 5.15 0.60
N SER A 242 -17.11 6.21 0.52
CA SER A 242 -18.59 6.10 0.47
C SER A 242 -19.10 5.52 -0.85
N ARG A 243 -18.33 5.64 -1.95
CA ARG A 243 -18.70 5.01 -3.23
C ARG A 243 -18.40 3.50 -3.19
N ILE A 244 -17.36 3.08 -2.48
CA ILE A 244 -17.01 1.67 -2.25
C ILE A 244 -17.98 1.04 -1.25
N PHE A 245 -18.21 1.71 -0.13
CA PHE A 245 -19.04 1.28 1.00
C PHE A 245 -20.03 2.39 1.36
N PRO A 246 -21.23 2.39 0.76
CA PRO A 246 -22.22 3.48 0.92
C PRO A 246 -22.66 3.75 2.35
N HIS A 247 -22.53 2.78 3.25
CA HIS A 247 -22.92 2.93 4.67
C HIS A 247 -21.93 3.74 5.50
N LEU A 248 -20.73 4.08 4.95
CA LEU A 248 -19.72 4.86 5.68
C LEU A 248 -19.98 6.36 5.71
N SER A 249 -21.01 6.84 5.00
CA SER A 249 -21.34 8.26 4.95
C SER A 249 -22.86 8.46 4.82
N PRO A 250 -23.43 9.51 5.40
CA PRO A 250 -24.82 9.91 5.14
C PRO A 250 -25.05 10.16 3.64
N LYS A 251 -26.29 9.93 3.16
CA LYS A 251 -26.60 10.01 1.72
C LYS A 251 -26.25 11.34 1.06
N LYS A 252 -26.28 12.44 1.82
CA LYS A 252 -25.97 13.79 1.34
C LYS A 252 -24.47 14.03 1.11
N TYR A 253 -23.59 13.19 1.69
CA TYR A 253 -22.14 13.40 1.68
C TYR A 253 -21.39 12.25 1.02
N ASP A 254 -20.27 12.57 0.41
CA ASP A 254 -19.26 11.61 0.03
C ASP A 254 -18.04 11.70 0.95
N LEU A 255 -17.63 10.55 1.47
CA LEU A 255 -16.40 10.41 2.23
C LEU A 255 -15.27 9.98 1.30
N ILE A 256 -14.20 10.77 1.27
CA ILE A 256 -12.98 10.44 0.55
C ILE A 256 -11.78 10.40 1.50
N THR A 257 -10.80 9.59 1.16
CA THR A 257 -9.52 9.51 1.86
C THR A 257 -8.40 9.86 0.91
N VAL A 258 -7.58 10.84 1.28
CA VAL A 258 -6.42 11.29 0.51
C VAL A 258 -5.14 10.94 1.26
N MET A 259 -4.19 10.32 0.56
CA MET A 259 -2.89 9.94 1.09
C MET A 259 -1.81 10.89 0.59
N VAL A 260 -1.05 11.49 1.51
CA VAL A 260 -0.03 12.53 1.25
C VAL A 260 1.30 12.10 1.86
N GLY A 261 2.41 12.36 1.17
CA GLY A 261 3.76 12.03 1.65
C GLY A 261 4.42 10.90 0.88
N GLY A 262 5.00 9.93 1.62
CA GLY A 262 5.76 8.83 1.03
C GLY A 262 7.22 9.15 0.73
N GLY A 263 7.97 8.16 0.27
CA GLY A 263 9.42 8.24 0.12
C GLY A 263 9.94 9.33 -0.81
N LYS A 264 9.15 9.72 -1.81
CA LYS A 264 9.53 10.75 -2.80
C LYS A 264 8.99 12.16 -2.49
N GLN A 265 8.03 12.27 -1.57
CA GLN A 265 7.37 13.54 -1.22
C GLN A 265 7.42 13.83 0.28
N LYS A 266 8.46 13.37 0.97
CA LYS A 266 8.61 13.55 2.43
C LYS A 266 8.51 15.02 2.84
N ASN A 267 9.06 15.93 2.04
CA ASN A 267 9.12 17.36 2.35
C ASN A 267 7.75 18.03 2.46
N ILE A 268 6.71 17.48 1.81
CA ILE A 268 5.36 18.04 1.92
C ILE A 268 4.81 17.96 3.35
N LEU A 269 5.26 16.95 4.11
CA LEU A 269 4.83 16.73 5.49
C LEU A 269 5.45 17.69 6.50
N ASN A 270 6.45 18.47 6.08
CA ASN A 270 7.05 19.53 6.89
C ASN A 270 6.19 20.81 6.90
N ASN A 271 5.20 20.90 5.98
CA ASN A 271 4.31 22.06 5.94
C ASN A 271 3.24 21.96 7.04
N PRO A 272 2.70 23.09 7.49
CA PRO A 272 1.57 23.12 8.43
C PRO A 272 0.37 22.36 7.85
N LYS A 273 -0.41 21.71 8.73
CA LYS A 273 -1.59 20.90 8.33
C LYS A 273 -2.53 21.65 7.39
N LYS A 274 -2.85 22.91 7.69
CA LYS A 274 -3.72 23.75 6.85
C LYS A 274 -3.18 23.97 5.44
N GLU A 275 -1.86 24.05 5.29
CA GLU A 275 -1.24 24.20 3.97
C GLU A 275 -1.27 22.89 3.17
N ILE A 276 -1.08 21.75 3.84
CA ILE A 276 -1.22 20.42 3.20
C ILE A 276 -2.65 20.25 2.69
N GLU A 277 -3.65 20.62 3.51
CA GLU A 277 -5.07 20.58 3.14
C GLU A 277 -5.35 21.44 1.89
N LYS A 278 -4.87 22.70 1.87
CA LYS A 278 -5.03 23.61 0.71
C LYS A 278 -4.39 23.09 -0.58
N ARG A 279 -3.30 22.31 -0.49
CA ARG A 279 -2.63 21.74 -1.68
C ARG A 279 -3.33 20.51 -2.23
N VAL A 280 -4.23 19.92 -1.48
CA VAL A 280 -4.96 18.70 -1.84
C VAL A 280 -6.34 19.01 -2.38
N VAL A 281 -6.98 20.07 -1.91
CA VAL A 281 -8.27 20.60 -2.38
C VAL A 281 -8.05 21.54 -3.56
#